data_fea9b0c15ce9e0a9a7a894abc8cad309
#
_entry.id   fea9b0c15ce9e0a9a7a894abc8cad309
#
_cell.length_a   1.000
_cell.length_b   1.000
_cell.length_c   1.000
_cell.angle_alpha   90.00
_cell.angle_beta   90.00
_cell.angle_gamma   90.00
#
_symmetry.space_group_name_H-M   'P 1'
#
loop_
_entity.id
_entity.type
_entity.pdbx_description
1 polymer ?
#
loop_
_entity_poly.entity_id
_entity_poly.type
_entity_poly.pdbx_seq_one_letter_code
_entity_poly.pdbx_strand_id
1 'polypeptide(L)'
;MSSQRNKPAVSMAEIKPELERLHRRGFLRGTLSLGALTMLTGYELSTHSGVDAALEAILHFDDRVQAALFSRQRLAQTYPASAITRPFRFNAYYAEWQVRPVPDNWVLSVGGLVADRRPWTLQKLMALPLQGQITRHICVEGWSQIGQWSGVPLGAFLRRVGADLSARYVNFKCFDGYSTSIDMASALQPQTILALDFEEKPLEPQWGAPLRLRIPTKLGFKSAKNLEAIEVTNKYPGGYWENQGYDWFAGV
;
A
#
# COMPACT_ATOMS: atom_id res chain seq x y z
N MET A 1 37.14 30.88 14.90
CA MET A 1 35.88 31.62 15.12
C MET A 1 35.14 31.68 13.78
N SER A 2 34.24 30.75 13.53
CA SER A 2 33.45 30.67 12.30
C SER A 2 32.02 31.12 12.61
N SER A 3 31.64 32.26 12.04
CA SER A 3 30.30 32.86 12.16
C SER A 3 29.31 32.09 11.34
N GLN A 4 28.47 31.26 11.98
CA GLN A 4 27.24 30.72 11.38
C GLN A 4 26.24 31.86 11.21
N ARG A 5 26.02 32.32 9.97
CA ARG A 5 24.90 33.22 9.63
C ARG A 5 23.57 32.45 9.76
N ASN A 6 22.83 32.80 10.79
CA ASN A 6 21.44 32.40 10.99
C ASN A 6 20.62 32.96 9.80
N LYS A 7 20.10 32.12 8.94
CA LYS A 7 19.08 32.52 7.95
C LYS A 7 17.78 32.81 8.69
N PRO A 8 17.15 33.97 8.48
CA PRO A 8 15.88 34.30 9.13
C PRO A 8 14.80 33.27 8.69
N ALA A 9 13.99 32.83 9.63
CA ALA A 9 12.82 31.97 9.35
C ALA A 9 11.84 32.76 8.46
N VAL A 10 11.51 32.21 7.30
CA VAL A 10 10.54 32.78 6.36
C VAL A 10 9.18 32.81 7.04
N SER A 11 8.56 33.98 7.12
CA SER A 11 7.29 34.18 7.82
C SER A 11 6.13 33.56 7.00
N MET A 12 5.13 33.01 7.70
CA MET A 12 3.90 32.45 7.08
C MET A 12 3.16 33.48 6.21
N ALA A 13 3.35 34.78 6.46
CA ALA A 13 2.78 35.87 5.66
C ALA A 13 3.42 36.00 4.27
N GLU A 14 4.70 35.60 4.13
CA GLU A 14 5.42 35.63 2.84
C GLU A 14 5.14 34.38 2.00
N ILE A 15 4.83 33.24 2.63
CA ILE A 15 4.54 31.96 1.94
C ILE A 15 3.10 31.89 1.43
N LYS A 16 2.17 32.54 2.11
CA LYS A 16 0.72 32.51 1.79
C LYS A 16 0.37 32.93 0.37
N PRO A 17 0.90 34.03 -0.20
CA PRO A 17 0.58 34.42 -1.58
C PRO A 17 1.18 33.49 -2.64
N GLU A 18 2.27 32.81 -2.34
CA GLU A 18 2.90 31.85 -3.26
C GLU A 18 2.16 30.51 -3.28
N LEU A 19 1.69 30.04 -2.11
CA LEU A 19 0.79 28.91 -1.98
C LEU A 19 -0.55 29.16 -2.72
N GLU A 20 -1.13 30.33 -2.58
CA GLU A 20 -2.37 30.70 -3.29
C GLU A 20 -2.18 30.75 -4.81
N ARG A 21 -1.02 31.20 -5.30
CA ARG A 21 -0.66 31.16 -6.73
C ARG A 21 -0.49 29.74 -7.26
N LEU A 22 0.11 28.85 -6.48
CA LEU A 22 0.29 27.45 -6.84
C LEU A 22 -1.05 26.71 -6.86
N HIS A 23 -1.93 26.97 -5.88
CA HIS A 23 -3.29 26.42 -5.85
C HIS A 23 -4.13 26.91 -7.02
N ARG A 24 -4.08 28.20 -7.37
CA ARG A 24 -4.81 28.75 -8.54
C ARG A 24 -4.33 28.17 -9.86
N ARG A 25 -2.99 27.98 -10.04
CA ARG A 25 -2.45 27.38 -11.26
C ARG A 25 -2.75 25.89 -11.36
N GLY A 26 -2.73 25.16 -10.25
CA GLY A 26 -3.14 23.75 -10.17
C GLY A 26 -4.63 23.58 -10.46
N PHE A 27 -5.47 24.44 -9.87
CA PHE A 27 -6.92 24.44 -10.10
C PHE A 27 -7.28 24.78 -11.56
N LEU A 28 -6.66 25.81 -12.17
CA LEU A 28 -6.91 26.19 -13.57
C LEU A 28 -6.43 25.12 -14.56
N ARG A 29 -5.34 24.40 -14.27
CA ARG A 29 -4.90 23.28 -15.12
C ARG A 29 -5.80 22.06 -14.96
N GLY A 30 -6.28 21.78 -13.75
CA GLY A 30 -7.27 20.74 -13.48
C GLY A 30 -8.63 21.01 -14.13
N THR A 31 -9.13 22.28 -14.08
CA THR A 31 -10.40 22.66 -14.70
C THR A 31 -10.33 22.69 -16.22
N LEU A 32 -9.20 23.05 -16.83
CA LEU A 32 -9.03 22.97 -18.28
C LEU A 32 -8.98 21.53 -18.79
N SER A 33 -8.35 20.60 -18.06
CA SER A 33 -8.35 19.17 -18.41
C SER A 33 -9.73 18.54 -18.20
N LEU A 34 -10.43 18.90 -17.13
CA LEU A 34 -11.81 18.46 -16.88
C LEU A 34 -12.78 19.03 -17.91
N GLY A 35 -12.66 20.32 -18.28
CA GLY A 35 -13.47 20.97 -19.30
C GLY A 35 -13.29 20.39 -20.70
N ALA A 36 -12.07 19.98 -21.08
CA ALA A 36 -11.81 19.30 -22.34
C ALA A 36 -12.41 17.88 -22.36
N LEU A 37 -12.39 17.18 -21.22
CA LEU A 37 -13.01 15.87 -21.09
C LEU A 37 -14.54 15.95 -21.17
N THR A 38 -15.16 16.97 -20.55
CA THR A 38 -16.61 17.18 -20.60
C THR A 38 -17.12 17.58 -21.99
N MET A 39 -16.33 18.27 -22.81
CA MET A 39 -16.72 18.58 -24.20
C MET A 39 -16.65 17.34 -25.12
N LEU A 40 -15.79 16.36 -24.81
CA LEU A 40 -15.68 15.11 -25.59
C LEU A 40 -16.76 14.08 -25.21
N THR A 41 -17.36 14.17 -24.02
CA THR A 41 -18.33 13.19 -23.49
C THR A 41 -19.70 13.77 -23.16
N GLY A 42 -20.00 15.00 -23.60
CA GLY A 42 -21.13 15.81 -23.17
C GLY A 42 -22.52 15.21 -23.37
N TYR A 43 -22.66 14.06 -23.96
CA TYR A 43 -23.96 13.37 -24.14
C TYR A 43 -24.20 12.24 -23.13
N GLU A 44 -23.16 11.62 -22.56
CA GLU A 44 -23.31 10.52 -21.60
C GLU A 44 -23.32 10.94 -20.13
N LEU A 45 -22.86 12.16 -19.82
CA LEU A 45 -22.79 12.69 -18.44
C LEU A 45 -24.13 13.09 -17.82
N SER A 46 -25.24 12.97 -18.54
CA SER A 46 -26.55 13.32 -18.00
C SER A 46 -27.25 12.22 -17.20
N THR A 47 -26.62 11.02 -17.12
CA THR A 47 -27.12 9.89 -16.34
C THR A 47 -26.15 9.55 -15.22
N HIS A 48 -26.66 9.10 -14.06
CA HIS A 48 -25.80 8.64 -12.95
C HIS A 48 -24.77 7.60 -13.41
N SER A 49 -25.15 6.68 -14.30
CA SER A 49 -24.28 5.67 -14.88
C SER A 49 -23.14 6.25 -15.75
N GLY A 50 -23.36 7.37 -16.42
CA GLY A 50 -22.33 8.05 -17.22
C GLY A 50 -21.27 8.74 -16.35
N VAL A 51 -21.70 9.33 -15.23
CA VAL A 51 -20.79 9.94 -14.25
C VAL A 51 -19.91 8.88 -13.61
N ASP A 52 -20.48 7.75 -13.20
CA ASP A 52 -19.75 6.64 -12.58
C ASP A 52 -18.71 6.06 -13.55
N ALA A 53 -19.08 5.82 -14.81
CA ALA A 53 -18.15 5.35 -15.83
C ALA A 53 -17.00 6.34 -16.11
N ALA A 54 -17.28 7.64 -16.09
CA ALA A 54 -16.25 8.67 -16.26
C ALA A 54 -15.30 8.72 -15.06
N LEU A 55 -15.82 8.59 -13.83
CA LEU A 55 -15.01 8.52 -12.61
C LEU A 55 -14.12 7.27 -12.59
N GLU A 56 -14.66 6.11 -12.95
CA GLU A 56 -13.87 4.87 -13.09
C GLU A 56 -12.76 5.02 -14.15
N ALA A 57 -13.04 5.63 -15.29
CA ALA A 57 -12.03 5.88 -16.31
C ALA A 57 -10.91 6.79 -15.82
N ILE A 58 -11.22 7.82 -15.01
CA ILE A 58 -10.23 8.72 -14.38
C ILE A 58 -9.39 7.96 -13.36
N LEU A 59 -10.00 7.14 -12.50
CA LEU A 59 -9.29 6.32 -11.52
C LEU A 59 -8.32 5.35 -12.20
N HIS A 60 -8.78 4.65 -13.23
CA HIS A 60 -7.92 3.76 -14.01
C HIS A 60 -6.81 4.46 -14.80
N PHE A 61 -7.02 5.71 -15.19
CA PHE A 61 -5.96 6.53 -15.78
C PHE A 61 -4.92 6.92 -14.75
N ASP A 62 -5.35 7.35 -13.56
CA ASP A 62 -4.46 7.70 -12.44
C ASP A 62 -3.61 6.50 -12.01
N ASP A 63 -4.23 5.33 -11.84
CA ASP A 63 -3.53 4.06 -11.58
C ASP A 63 -2.40 3.79 -12.59
N ARG A 64 -2.67 4.00 -13.88
CA ARG A 64 -1.66 3.79 -14.95
C ARG A 64 -0.52 4.81 -14.88
N VAL A 65 -0.83 6.07 -14.57
CA VAL A 65 0.18 7.13 -14.42
C VAL A 65 1.05 6.83 -13.20
N GLN A 66 0.46 6.49 -12.06
CA GLN A 66 1.19 6.12 -10.87
C GLN A 66 2.07 4.87 -11.10
N ALA A 67 1.53 3.84 -11.76
CA ALA A 67 2.28 2.63 -12.11
C ALA A 67 3.45 2.91 -13.06
N ALA A 68 3.27 3.82 -14.04
CA ALA A 68 4.32 4.23 -14.97
C ALA A 68 5.45 5.04 -14.30
N LEU A 69 5.10 5.83 -13.28
CA LEU A 69 6.06 6.60 -12.48
C LEU A 69 6.73 5.78 -11.38
N PHE A 70 6.19 4.61 -11.08
CA PHE A 70 6.72 3.74 -10.05
C PHE A 70 8.04 3.09 -10.48
N SER A 71 9.05 3.18 -9.62
CA SER A 71 10.33 2.49 -9.81
C SER A 71 10.60 1.54 -8.66
N ARG A 72 10.85 0.25 -8.98
CA ARG A 72 11.25 -0.75 -8.00
C ARG A 72 12.56 -0.45 -7.28
N GLN A 73 13.42 0.38 -7.88
CA GLN A 73 14.68 0.81 -7.30
C GLN A 73 14.54 1.98 -6.34
N ARG A 74 13.44 2.73 -6.42
CA ARG A 74 13.17 3.79 -5.46
C ARG A 74 12.66 3.17 -4.15
N LEU A 75 13.51 3.23 -3.13
CA LEU A 75 13.16 2.75 -1.79
C LEU A 75 12.41 3.82 -1.01
N ALA A 76 11.46 3.38 -0.18
CA ALA A 76 10.89 4.23 0.86
C ALA A 76 11.98 4.57 1.89
N GLN A 77 11.90 5.75 2.47
CA GLN A 77 12.84 6.21 3.50
C GLN A 77 12.85 5.26 4.69
N THR A 78 14.04 4.90 5.15
CA THR A 78 14.25 4.20 6.41
C THR A 78 14.61 5.16 7.52
N TYR A 79 14.34 4.78 8.77
CA TYR A 79 14.48 5.63 9.94
C TYR A 79 15.34 4.93 11.01
N PRO A 80 16.01 5.69 11.90
CA PRO A 80 16.68 5.12 13.06
C PRO A 80 15.64 4.61 14.09
N ALA A 81 16.06 3.70 14.98
CA ALA A 81 15.20 3.15 16.02
C ALA A 81 14.59 4.23 16.94
N SER A 82 15.31 5.35 17.17
CA SER A 82 14.83 6.49 17.94
C SER A 82 13.62 7.22 17.34
N ALA A 83 13.33 7.00 16.05
CA ALA A 83 12.20 7.61 15.35
C ALA A 83 10.92 6.76 15.41
N ILE A 84 10.97 5.55 15.98
CA ILE A 84 9.81 4.66 16.10
C ILE A 84 8.71 5.35 16.92
N THR A 85 7.51 5.38 16.37
CA THR A 85 6.34 5.99 17.02
C THR A 85 5.81 5.08 18.13
N ARG A 86 5.70 5.59 19.35
CA ARG A 86 5.13 4.86 20.49
C ARG A 86 4.15 5.73 21.25
N PRO A 87 2.94 5.23 21.59
CA PRO A 87 2.40 3.95 21.15
C PRO A 87 2.13 3.93 19.63
N PHE A 88 2.27 2.75 19.00
CA PHE A 88 1.89 2.56 17.62
C PHE A 88 0.36 2.47 17.53
N ARG A 89 -0.28 3.30 16.69
CA ARG A 89 -1.74 3.40 16.59
C ARG A 89 -2.31 2.16 15.92
N PHE A 90 -3.31 1.54 16.55
CA PHE A 90 -4.14 0.53 15.91
C PHE A 90 -4.88 1.13 14.70
N ASN A 91 -4.95 0.39 13.61
CA ASN A 91 -5.76 0.72 12.45
C ASN A 91 -6.23 -0.56 11.75
N ALA A 92 -7.55 -0.68 11.55
CA ALA A 92 -8.20 -1.74 10.80
C ALA A 92 -9.53 -1.21 10.25
N TYR A 93 -10.20 -1.98 9.39
CA TYR A 93 -11.56 -1.67 8.94
C TYR A 93 -12.65 -2.08 9.94
N TYR A 94 -12.23 -2.52 11.12
CA TYR A 94 -13.08 -2.87 12.27
C TYR A 94 -12.48 -2.29 13.56
N ALA A 95 -13.28 -2.24 14.61
CA ALA A 95 -12.85 -1.73 15.92
C ALA A 95 -11.87 -2.70 16.62
N GLU A 96 -10.96 -2.18 17.45
CA GLU A 96 -9.89 -2.96 18.10
C GLU A 96 -10.41 -4.16 18.91
N TRP A 97 -11.57 -4.04 19.55
CA TRP A 97 -12.20 -5.12 20.29
C TRP A 97 -12.74 -6.27 19.41
N GLN A 98 -12.79 -6.09 18.08
CA GLN A 98 -13.21 -7.10 17.11
C GLN A 98 -12.02 -7.87 16.50
N VAL A 99 -10.80 -7.65 17.00
CA VAL A 99 -9.61 -8.37 16.54
C VAL A 99 -9.83 -9.88 16.71
N ARG A 100 -9.63 -10.60 15.61
CA ARG A 100 -9.82 -12.05 15.59
C ARG A 100 -8.55 -12.78 16.04
N PRO A 101 -8.66 -13.87 16.83
CA PRO A 101 -7.53 -14.73 17.13
C PRO A 101 -7.05 -15.44 15.85
N VAL A 102 -5.78 -15.82 15.87
CA VAL A 102 -5.22 -16.66 14.79
C VAL A 102 -5.88 -18.03 14.84
N PRO A 103 -6.38 -18.59 13.70
CA PRO A 103 -6.91 -19.94 13.66
C PRO A 103 -5.85 -20.99 14.04
N ASP A 104 -6.20 -21.99 14.84
CA ASP A 104 -5.27 -23.02 15.33
C ASP A 104 -4.57 -23.80 14.21
N ASN A 105 -5.28 -24.03 13.09
CA ASN A 105 -4.79 -24.75 11.93
C ASN A 105 -4.35 -23.81 10.79
N TRP A 106 -3.93 -22.59 11.12
CA TRP A 106 -3.56 -21.61 10.12
C TRP A 106 -2.42 -22.09 9.21
N VAL A 107 -2.63 -21.91 7.92
CA VAL A 107 -1.62 -22.06 6.86
C VAL A 107 -1.82 -20.97 5.82
N LEU A 108 -0.74 -20.54 5.20
CA LEU A 108 -0.81 -19.66 4.05
C LEU A 108 -1.05 -20.47 2.79
N SER A 109 -2.18 -20.27 2.15
CA SER A 109 -2.48 -20.82 0.82
C SER A 109 -1.80 -20.01 -0.26
N VAL A 110 -1.26 -20.68 -1.29
CA VAL A 110 -0.63 -20.04 -2.45
C VAL A 110 -1.30 -20.58 -3.71
N GLY A 111 -1.72 -19.68 -4.60
CA GLY A 111 -2.49 -20.07 -5.78
C GLY A 111 -2.29 -19.20 -7.00
N GLY A 112 -3.12 -19.44 -8.02
CA GLY A 112 -3.07 -18.73 -9.29
C GLY A 112 -1.90 -19.19 -10.17
N LEU A 113 -1.17 -18.25 -10.77
CA LEU A 113 -0.06 -18.47 -11.69
C LEU A 113 1.25 -18.78 -10.94
N VAL A 114 1.29 -19.89 -10.20
CA VAL A 114 2.43 -20.38 -9.44
C VAL A 114 2.66 -21.88 -9.72
N ALA A 115 3.91 -22.34 -9.65
CA ALA A 115 4.26 -23.74 -9.84
C ALA A 115 4.01 -24.58 -8.56
N ASP A 116 4.38 -24.05 -7.40
CA ASP A 116 4.22 -24.72 -6.10
C ASP A 116 3.03 -24.13 -5.32
N ARG A 117 1.96 -24.92 -5.21
CA ARG A 117 0.72 -24.55 -4.51
C ARG A 117 0.58 -25.20 -3.14
N ARG A 118 1.64 -25.85 -2.65
CA ARG A 118 1.62 -26.47 -1.33
C ARG A 118 1.45 -25.39 -0.26
N PRO A 119 0.64 -25.64 0.78
CA PRO A 119 0.44 -24.65 1.85
C PRO A 119 1.73 -24.45 2.65
N TRP A 120 1.87 -23.23 3.13
CA TRP A 120 3.00 -22.78 3.95
C TRP A 120 2.57 -22.62 5.39
N THR A 121 3.20 -23.39 6.29
CA THR A 121 3.04 -23.18 7.73
C THR A 121 3.87 -21.99 8.19
N LEU A 122 3.52 -21.42 9.34
CA LEU A 122 4.28 -20.33 9.96
C LEU A 122 5.76 -20.73 10.16
N GLN A 123 6.03 -21.96 10.61
CA GLN A 123 7.36 -22.47 10.80
C GLN A 123 8.19 -22.50 9.51
N LYS A 124 7.58 -22.89 8.38
CA LYS A 124 8.26 -22.85 7.07
C LYS A 124 8.59 -21.42 6.63
N LEU A 125 7.71 -20.45 6.92
CA LEU A 125 7.95 -19.04 6.60
C LEU A 125 9.08 -18.48 7.47
N MET A 126 9.09 -18.76 8.76
CA MET A 126 10.14 -18.33 9.70
C MET A 126 11.52 -18.92 9.38
N ALA A 127 11.58 -20.06 8.68
CA ALA A 127 12.83 -20.66 8.24
C ALA A 127 13.45 -20.00 7.00
N LEU A 128 12.73 -19.06 6.35
CA LEU A 128 13.25 -18.29 5.22
C LEU A 128 14.10 -17.10 5.69
N PRO A 129 15.02 -16.59 4.84
CA PRO A 129 15.75 -15.38 5.15
C PRO A 129 14.81 -14.21 5.42
N LEU A 130 14.94 -13.56 6.57
CA LEU A 130 14.15 -12.41 6.98
C LEU A 130 14.89 -11.11 6.70
N GLN A 131 14.15 -10.06 6.41
CA GLN A 131 14.63 -8.69 6.25
C GLN A 131 13.92 -7.79 7.23
N GLY A 132 14.70 -7.04 8.03
CA GLY A 132 14.20 -6.00 8.92
C GLY A 132 14.16 -4.63 8.24
N GLN A 133 13.19 -3.80 8.63
CA GLN A 133 13.07 -2.42 8.16
C GLN A 133 12.33 -1.54 9.18
N ILE A 134 12.78 -0.29 9.31
CA ILE A 134 12.08 0.75 10.06
C ILE A 134 11.57 1.75 9.04
N THR A 135 10.28 1.76 8.78
CA THR A 135 9.67 2.53 7.69
C THR A 135 8.40 3.22 8.15
N ARG A 136 8.04 4.31 7.44
CA ARG A 136 6.81 5.05 7.69
C ARG A 136 5.60 4.26 7.18
N HIS A 137 4.56 4.22 7.97
CA HIS A 137 3.21 3.80 7.59
C HIS A 137 2.37 5.07 7.41
N ILE A 138 1.78 5.25 6.24
CA ILE A 138 0.97 6.42 5.89
C ILE A 138 -0.47 5.95 5.72
N CYS A 139 -1.37 6.43 6.55
CA CYS A 139 -2.79 6.11 6.47
C CYS A 139 -3.50 7.04 5.49
N VAL A 140 -4.52 6.53 4.79
CA VAL A 140 -5.41 7.33 3.94
C VAL A 140 -6.19 8.39 4.74
N GLU A 141 -6.35 8.20 6.05
CA GLU A 141 -6.95 9.17 6.98
C GLU A 141 -6.07 10.40 7.27
N GLY A 142 -4.89 10.55 6.61
CA GLY A 142 -4.02 11.72 6.73
C GLY A 142 -3.01 11.70 7.87
N TRP A 143 -2.90 10.63 8.66
CA TRP A 143 -1.87 10.47 9.69
C TRP A 143 -0.79 9.47 9.25
N SER A 144 0.36 9.54 9.89
CA SER A 144 1.45 8.58 9.66
C SER A 144 2.19 8.23 10.93
N GLN A 145 2.86 7.08 10.93
CA GLN A 145 3.68 6.60 12.05
C GLN A 145 4.83 5.74 11.54
N ILE A 146 5.91 5.66 12.31
CA ILE A 146 7.10 4.88 11.98
C ILE A 146 7.11 3.63 12.82
N GLY A 147 7.23 2.47 12.19
CA GLY A 147 7.27 1.16 12.86
C GLY A 147 8.41 0.30 12.34
N GLN A 148 8.87 -0.61 13.20
CA GLN A 148 9.89 -1.61 12.88
C GLN A 148 9.21 -2.94 12.57
N TRP A 149 9.54 -3.49 11.40
CA TRP A 149 8.96 -4.71 10.88
C TRP A 149 10.08 -5.65 10.40
N SER A 150 9.90 -6.95 10.58
CA SER A 150 10.75 -7.94 9.92
C SER A 150 9.91 -9.07 9.30
N GLY A 151 10.43 -9.66 8.23
CA GLY A 151 9.72 -10.72 7.51
C GLY A 151 10.40 -11.13 6.22
N VAL A 152 9.76 -12.02 5.50
CA VAL A 152 10.26 -12.58 4.24
C VAL A 152 10.02 -11.58 3.10
N PRO A 153 11.04 -11.17 2.31
CA PRO A 153 10.82 -10.38 1.09
C PRO A 153 9.84 -11.07 0.16
N LEU A 154 8.74 -10.39 -0.20
CA LEU A 154 7.68 -10.97 -1.03
C LEU A 154 8.20 -11.43 -2.38
N GLY A 155 9.08 -10.65 -3.01
CA GLY A 155 9.69 -11.04 -4.28
C GLY A 155 10.55 -12.31 -4.20
N ALA A 156 11.21 -12.57 -3.07
CA ALA A 156 11.94 -13.82 -2.84
C ALA A 156 10.98 -15.00 -2.64
N PHE A 157 9.89 -14.78 -1.89
CA PHE A 157 8.84 -15.77 -1.69
C PHE A 157 8.17 -16.16 -3.02
N LEU A 158 7.78 -15.18 -3.84
CA LEU A 158 7.16 -15.42 -5.15
C LEU A 158 8.08 -16.24 -6.07
N ARG A 159 9.37 -15.93 -6.13
CA ARG A 159 10.34 -16.75 -6.87
C ARG A 159 10.43 -18.18 -6.36
N ARG A 160 10.42 -18.35 -5.05
CA ARG A 160 10.53 -19.68 -4.40
C ARG A 160 9.32 -20.57 -4.73
N VAL A 161 8.12 -20.01 -4.82
CA VAL A 161 6.90 -20.77 -5.21
C VAL A 161 6.74 -20.88 -6.73
N GLY A 162 7.72 -20.40 -7.51
CA GLY A 162 7.68 -20.46 -8.97
C GLY A 162 6.54 -19.64 -9.55
N ALA A 163 6.31 -18.45 -9.02
CA ALA A 163 5.30 -17.52 -9.53
C ALA A 163 5.70 -17.01 -10.92
N ASP A 164 4.72 -16.83 -11.81
CA ASP A 164 4.89 -16.08 -13.04
C ASP A 164 5.08 -14.60 -12.70
N LEU A 165 6.34 -14.13 -12.74
CA LEU A 165 6.70 -12.75 -12.44
C LEU A 165 6.33 -11.76 -13.56
N SER A 166 5.83 -12.24 -14.70
CA SER A 166 5.23 -11.43 -15.77
C SER A 166 3.73 -11.19 -15.55
N ALA A 167 3.11 -11.88 -14.58
CA ALA A 167 1.73 -11.67 -14.21
C ALA A 167 1.49 -10.24 -13.71
N ARG A 168 0.27 -9.76 -13.90
CA ARG A 168 -0.06 -8.35 -13.62
C ARG A 168 -0.25 -8.06 -12.14
N TYR A 169 -0.86 -8.99 -11.39
CA TYR A 169 -1.37 -8.75 -10.04
C TYR A 169 -0.97 -9.84 -9.06
N VAL A 170 -0.79 -9.43 -7.81
CA VAL A 170 -0.73 -10.31 -6.63
C VAL A 170 -1.89 -9.93 -5.71
N ASN A 171 -2.78 -10.86 -5.48
CA ASN A 171 -3.96 -10.73 -4.64
C ASN A 171 -3.70 -11.33 -3.25
N PHE A 172 -4.23 -10.69 -2.22
CA PHE A 172 -4.11 -11.10 -0.83
C PHE A 172 -5.49 -11.25 -0.22
N LYS A 173 -5.74 -12.41 0.41
CA LYS A 173 -6.96 -12.67 1.19
C LYS A 173 -6.57 -12.86 2.66
N CYS A 174 -7.44 -12.42 3.53
CA CYS A 174 -7.25 -12.40 4.97
C CYS A 174 -8.39 -13.14 5.66
N PHE A 175 -8.08 -13.90 6.72
CA PHE A 175 -9.09 -14.67 7.44
C PHE A 175 -10.09 -13.82 8.22
N ASP A 176 -9.83 -12.53 8.38
CA ASP A 176 -10.77 -11.56 8.94
C ASP A 176 -11.82 -11.09 7.91
N GLY A 177 -11.68 -11.46 6.62
CA GLY A 177 -12.56 -11.08 5.52
C GLY A 177 -12.03 -9.90 4.70
N TYR A 178 -10.89 -9.30 5.07
CA TYR A 178 -10.23 -8.27 4.28
C TYR A 178 -9.59 -8.85 3.01
N SER A 179 -9.47 -8.04 1.98
CA SER A 179 -8.69 -8.36 0.79
C SER A 179 -8.09 -7.11 0.17
N THR A 180 -6.99 -7.25 -0.53
CA THR A 180 -6.39 -6.20 -1.37
C THR A 180 -5.50 -6.84 -2.43
N SER A 181 -5.13 -6.06 -3.43
CA SER A 181 -4.21 -6.50 -4.47
C SER A 181 -3.19 -5.42 -4.82
N ILE A 182 -2.05 -5.83 -5.34
CA ILE A 182 -0.99 -4.93 -5.82
C ILE A 182 -0.49 -5.39 -7.18
N ASP A 183 0.15 -4.50 -7.90
CA ASP A 183 0.86 -4.84 -9.12
C ASP A 183 2.13 -5.67 -8.83
N MET A 184 2.57 -6.46 -9.82
CA MET A 184 3.76 -7.30 -9.67
C MET A 184 5.04 -6.46 -9.42
N ALA A 185 5.15 -5.26 -9.98
CA ALA A 185 6.31 -4.41 -9.75
C ALA A 185 6.42 -3.99 -8.27
N SER A 186 5.29 -3.65 -7.65
CA SER A 186 5.18 -3.37 -6.20
C SER A 186 5.46 -4.62 -5.34
N ALA A 187 5.00 -5.80 -5.79
CA ALA A 187 5.28 -7.07 -5.10
C ALA A 187 6.78 -7.44 -5.11
N LEU A 188 7.48 -7.09 -6.20
CA LEU A 188 8.90 -7.34 -6.38
C LEU A 188 9.81 -6.23 -5.80
N GLN A 189 9.23 -5.16 -5.25
CA GLN A 189 9.99 -4.08 -4.63
C GLN A 189 10.68 -4.61 -3.36
N PRO A 190 11.99 -4.32 -3.14
CA PRO A 190 12.78 -4.95 -2.08
C PRO A 190 12.23 -4.79 -0.66
N GLN A 191 11.50 -3.69 -0.36
CA GLN A 191 10.93 -3.43 0.96
C GLN A 191 9.49 -3.97 1.11
N THR A 192 8.94 -4.62 0.08
CA THR A 192 7.66 -5.33 0.23
C THR A 192 7.92 -6.68 0.86
N ILE A 193 7.45 -6.87 2.11
CA ILE A 193 7.70 -8.07 2.90
C ILE A 193 6.41 -8.71 3.39
N LEU A 194 6.45 -10.02 3.56
CA LEU A 194 5.54 -10.80 4.37
C LEU A 194 6.04 -10.70 5.82
N ALA A 195 5.53 -9.73 6.57
CA ALA A 195 6.01 -9.45 7.92
C ALA A 195 5.51 -10.52 8.90
N LEU A 196 6.44 -10.98 9.74
CA LEU A 196 6.26 -11.98 10.80
C LEU A 196 6.43 -11.36 12.18
N ASP A 197 7.25 -10.26 12.26
CA ASP A 197 7.51 -9.58 13.51
C ASP A 197 7.19 -8.08 13.42
N PHE A 198 6.84 -7.53 14.58
CA PHE A 198 6.69 -6.11 14.83
C PHE A 198 7.44 -5.74 16.11
N GLU A 199 8.29 -4.70 16.05
CA GLU A 199 9.13 -4.26 17.18
C GLU A 199 9.93 -5.42 17.82
N GLU A 200 10.56 -6.26 16.96
CA GLU A 200 11.41 -7.40 17.36
C GLU A 200 10.66 -8.52 18.11
N LYS A 201 9.34 -8.54 18.04
CA LYS A 201 8.48 -9.58 18.63
C LYS A 201 7.59 -10.19 17.54
N PRO A 202 7.22 -11.47 17.68
CA PRO A 202 6.20 -12.06 16.82
C PRO A 202 4.96 -11.19 16.75
N LEU A 203 4.35 -11.12 15.58
CA LEU A 203 3.13 -10.33 15.40
C LEU A 203 2.05 -10.77 16.39
N GLU A 204 1.45 -9.81 17.06
CA GLU A 204 0.23 -10.00 17.83
C GLU A 204 -1.01 -9.84 16.92
N PRO A 205 -2.19 -10.40 17.30
CA PRO A 205 -3.39 -10.35 16.48
C PRO A 205 -3.76 -8.93 15.99
N GLN A 206 -3.66 -7.91 16.86
CA GLN A 206 -3.96 -6.51 16.50
C GLN A 206 -3.02 -5.95 15.43
N TRP A 207 -1.80 -6.48 15.31
CA TRP A 207 -0.82 -6.08 14.30
C TRP A 207 -0.86 -6.93 13.03
N GLY A 208 -1.73 -7.95 13.01
CA GLY A 208 -2.00 -8.77 11.83
C GLY A 208 -1.34 -10.14 11.86
N ALA A 209 -1.19 -10.74 13.08
CA ALA A 209 -0.72 -12.11 13.22
C ALA A 209 -1.55 -13.11 12.40
N PRO A 210 -0.94 -14.24 11.98
CA PRO A 210 0.46 -14.59 12.16
C PRO A 210 1.34 -14.04 11.02
N LEU A 211 0.73 -13.45 9.99
CA LEU A 211 1.38 -12.94 8.79
C LEU A 211 0.65 -11.71 8.25
N ARG A 212 1.39 -10.68 7.90
CA ARG A 212 0.82 -9.52 7.21
C ARG A 212 1.67 -9.06 6.04
N LEU A 213 1.05 -8.39 5.08
CA LEU A 213 1.77 -7.64 4.06
C LEU A 213 2.26 -6.31 4.66
N ARG A 214 3.52 -5.99 4.44
CA ARG A 214 4.06 -4.66 4.70
C ARG A 214 4.67 -4.09 3.43
N ILE A 215 4.12 -2.98 2.96
CA ILE A 215 4.53 -2.29 1.74
C ILE A 215 4.64 -0.79 2.00
N PRO A 216 5.85 -0.25 2.26
CA PRO A 216 6.05 1.13 2.69
C PRO A 216 5.88 2.17 1.58
N THR A 217 5.84 1.76 0.32
CA THR A 217 5.66 2.62 -0.86
C THR A 217 4.20 2.84 -1.24
N LYS A 218 3.26 2.35 -0.41
CA LYS A 218 1.82 2.48 -0.64
C LYS A 218 1.09 2.89 0.63
N LEU A 219 -0.09 3.46 0.47
CA LEU A 219 -0.97 3.78 1.59
C LEU A 219 -1.27 2.54 2.45
N GLY A 220 -1.50 2.77 3.72
CA GLY A 220 -1.56 1.74 4.76
C GLY A 220 -2.58 0.64 4.55
N PHE A 221 -3.70 0.92 3.88
CA PHE A 221 -4.71 -0.10 3.59
C PHE A 221 -4.20 -1.20 2.64
N LYS A 222 -3.16 -0.93 1.84
CA LYS A 222 -2.47 -1.96 1.05
C LYS A 222 -1.64 -2.93 1.89
N SER A 223 -1.34 -2.61 3.14
CA SER A 223 -0.60 -3.47 4.07
C SER A 223 -1.54 -4.43 4.82
N ALA A 224 -2.14 -5.37 4.09
CA ALA A 224 -3.14 -6.32 4.59
C ALA A 224 -2.65 -7.11 5.81
N LYS A 225 -3.48 -7.21 6.84
CA LYS A 225 -3.28 -7.99 8.06
C LYS A 225 -3.86 -9.40 7.90
N ASN A 226 -3.48 -10.32 8.80
CA ASN A 226 -4.15 -11.60 8.96
C ASN A 226 -4.22 -12.43 7.67
N LEU A 227 -3.12 -12.45 6.89
CA LEU A 227 -3.07 -13.13 5.59
C LEU A 227 -3.36 -14.62 5.73
N GLU A 228 -4.21 -15.14 4.84
CA GLU A 228 -4.48 -16.58 4.69
C GLU A 228 -4.20 -17.08 3.27
N ALA A 229 -4.22 -16.19 2.26
CA ALA A 229 -3.93 -16.60 0.89
C ALA A 229 -3.22 -15.51 0.08
N ILE A 230 -2.34 -15.96 -0.81
CA ILE A 230 -1.69 -15.17 -1.86
C ILE A 230 -2.01 -15.81 -3.21
N GLU A 231 -2.49 -15.02 -4.16
CA GLU A 231 -2.84 -15.50 -5.50
C GLU A 231 -2.19 -14.61 -6.57
N VAL A 232 -1.45 -15.22 -7.49
CA VAL A 232 -0.85 -14.52 -8.64
C VAL A 232 -1.79 -14.63 -9.84
N THR A 233 -2.14 -13.49 -10.48
CA THR A 233 -3.19 -13.49 -11.49
C THR A 233 -3.01 -12.39 -12.54
N ASN A 234 -3.58 -12.59 -13.73
CA ASN A 234 -3.70 -11.57 -14.77
C ASN A 234 -5.07 -10.88 -14.79
N LYS A 235 -6.05 -11.41 -14.02
CA LYS A 235 -7.36 -10.77 -13.83
C LYS A 235 -7.27 -9.75 -12.71
N TYR A 236 -7.86 -8.57 -12.92
CA TYR A 236 -7.96 -7.55 -11.88
C TYR A 236 -8.74 -8.08 -10.67
N PRO A 237 -8.12 -8.14 -9.48
CA PRO A 237 -8.76 -8.78 -8.33
C PRO A 237 -9.57 -7.83 -7.45
N GLY A 238 -9.36 -6.51 -7.62
CA GLY A 238 -9.95 -5.52 -6.70
C GLY A 238 -9.37 -5.61 -5.30
N GLY A 239 -10.20 -5.34 -4.31
CA GLY A 239 -9.93 -5.39 -2.88
C GLY A 239 -11.08 -4.77 -2.09
N TYR A 240 -11.03 -4.87 -0.75
CA TYR A 240 -12.10 -4.40 0.11
C TYR A 240 -12.38 -2.88 -0.07
N TRP A 241 -11.34 -2.04 -0.01
CA TRP A 241 -11.47 -0.60 -0.18
C TRP A 241 -11.51 -0.19 -1.64
N GLU A 242 -10.77 -0.87 -2.49
CA GLU A 242 -10.73 -0.64 -3.93
C GLU A 242 -12.13 -0.80 -4.56
N ASN A 243 -12.89 -1.81 -4.12
CA ASN A 243 -14.27 -2.03 -4.57
C ASN A 243 -15.26 -0.97 -4.03
N GLN A 244 -14.80 -0.12 -3.11
CA GLN A 244 -15.55 1.04 -2.59
C GLN A 244 -15.05 2.37 -3.19
N GLY A 245 -14.23 2.33 -4.27
CA GLY A 245 -13.78 3.51 -5.01
C GLY A 245 -12.48 4.12 -4.50
N TYR A 246 -11.73 3.44 -3.62
CA TYR A 246 -10.38 3.89 -3.26
C TYR A 246 -9.39 3.61 -4.40
N ASP A 247 -8.41 4.50 -4.55
CA ASP A 247 -7.33 4.34 -5.54
C ASP A 247 -6.64 2.98 -5.39
N TRP A 248 -6.65 2.20 -6.49
CA TRP A 248 -6.07 0.86 -6.46
C TRP A 248 -4.55 0.87 -6.35
N PHE A 249 -3.86 1.79 -7.05
CA PHE A 249 -2.39 1.85 -6.98
C PHE A 249 -1.92 2.37 -5.64
N ALA A 250 -2.56 3.41 -5.09
CA ALA A 250 -2.35 3.97 -3.76
C ALA A 250 -0.87 4.24 -3.41
N GLY A 251 -0.10 4.78 -4.35
CA GLY A 251 1.31 5.12 -4.19
C GLY A 251 1.55 6.28 -3.21
N VAL A 252 2.74 6.30 -2.55
CA VAL A 252 3.18 7.38 -1.65
C VAL A 252 4.63 7.74 -1.90
#